data_86cd6e7e6cd7692bf075e001f7729f36
#
_entry.id   86cd6e7e6cd7692bf075e001f7729f36
#
_cell.length_a   1.000
_cell.length_b   1.000
_cell.length_c   1.000
_cell.angle_alpha   90.00
_cell.angle_beta   90.00
_cell.angle_gamma   90.00
#
_symmetry.space_group_name_H-M   'P 1'
#
loop_
_entity.id
_entity.type
_entity.pdbx_description
1 polymer ?
#
loop_
_entity_poly.entity_id
_entity_poly.type
_entity_poly.pdbx_seq_one_letter_code
_entity_poly.pdbx_strand_id
1 'polypeptide(L)'
;MENMYSVPNHSNQSVERLNQQQQNAYMNYNTNSGYHNGNIQYEQQNQQNFYQNRSQNNSQQQNIYQQAPTSNSQVSFHQQQAQDSFMYFERRPDLMTKTTQDQAASVKLRMENYYQTAVNLAIERNQRRIEFENKLQYHHQEWSDERKYRELASLGKKESQFLRLRRTRLSLEDFKTVKVIGKGAFGEVRLVQKTDTGKIYAMKTLLKSEMFKKDQLAHVKAERDVLAGADSPWVVSLYYSFQDAQYLYLIMEFLPGGDLMTMLIRWQIFTEDVTRFYMAECILAIEAIHKLGFIHRDIKPDNILIDIKGHIKLSDFGLSTGFHKTHDSNYYKNLLAQEKESGMNNGQQAQTDKQKQDSIHMTMTNRQQMQTWRKTRRLMAYSTVGTPDYIAPEIFLVQGYGQECDWWSLGAIMYECLIGWPPFCSETPHETYKKIMSFERSLVFPDDIHISYEAEDLIRRLLTHSDQRLGRHGGADEIKRHPFFRGVDWNTIRQVEAPYIPKLSSITDTRFFPTDELENVPDSPAMTQAKKEHEIMTMNGKNKQQQQDLPFIGYTYSRFDYLTTRNVF
;
A
#
# COMPACT_ATOMS: atom_id res chain seq x y z
N MET A 1 -51.92 -7.71 -28.92
CA MET A 1 -51.78 -7.05 -27.61
C MET A 1 -50.38 -7.38 -27.15
N GLU A 2 -49.54 -6.66 -27.64
CA GLU A 2 -48.45 -5.73 -27.26
C GLU A 2 -48.34 -5.55 -25.75
N ASN A 3 -47.18 -5.85 -25.20
CA ASN A 3 -46.54 -5.02 -24.18
C ASN A 3 -45.04 -5.23 -24.18
N MET A 4 -44.36 -4.15 -24.57
CA MET A 4 -42.94 -3.88 -24.48
C MET A 4 -42.47 -3.84 -23.02
N TYR A 5 -41.32 -4.44 -22.76
CA TYR A 5 -40.47 -4.09 -21.61
C TYR A 5 -39.17 -3.48 -22.13
N SER A 6 -39.07 -2.16 -22.01
CA SER A 6 -37.82 -1.40 -22.18
C SER A 6 -36.98 -1.55 -20.92
N VAL A 7 -35.74 -2.03 -21.06
CA VAL A 7 -34.73 -2.07 -20.00
C VAL A 7 -33.98 -0.73 -20.02
N PRO A 8 -33.85 -0.02 -18.89
CA PRO A 8 -33.09 1.23 -18.82
C PRO A 8 -31.59 0.98 -18.84
N ASN A 9 -30.91 1.79 -19.61
CA ASN A 9 -29.47 1.77 -19.83
C ASN A 9 -28.73 2.41 -18.61
N HIS A 10 -28.38 1.59 -17.60
CA HIS A 10 -27.73 2.05 -16.36
C HIS A 10 -26.18 2.05 -16.39
N SER A 11 -25.56 1.68 -17.50
CA SER A 11 -24.09 1.53 -17.57
C SER A 11 -23.30 2.82 -17.80
N ASN A 12 -23.87 3.84 -18.40
CA ASN A 12 -23.16 5.09 -18.67
C ASN A 12 -23.14 6.09 -17.49
N GLN A 13 -24.16 6.09 -16.65
CA GLN A 13 -24.21 7.00 -15.50
C GLN A 13 -23.23 6.65 -14.37
N SER A 14 -22.87 5.39 -14.24
CA SER A 14 -21.89 4.94 -13.22
C SER A 14 -20.46 5.33 -13.59
N VAL A 15 -20.11 5.31 -14.87
CA VAL A 15 -18.77 5.69 -15.34
C VAL A 15 -18.57 7.21 -15.28
N GLU A 16 -19.59 7.99 -15.60
CA GLU A 16 -19.54 9.46 -15.47
C GLU A 16 -19.47 9.91 -14.01
N ARG A 17 -20.19 9.25 -13.09
CA ARG A 17 -20.08 9.52 -11.65
C ARG A 17 -18.72 9.18 -11.07
N LEU A 18 -18.08 8.09 -11.53
CA LEU A 18 -16.71 7.74 -11.11
C LEU A 18 -15.69 8.78 -11.60
N ASN A 19 -15.82 9.26 -12.82
CA ASN A 19 -14.94 10.29 -13.37
C ASN A 19 -15.14 11.64 -12.68
N GLN A 20 -16.37 12.03 -12.35
CA GLN A 20 -16.64 13.25 -11.57
C GLN A 20 -16.14 13.14 -10.12
N GLN A 21 -16.24 11.99 -9.48
CA GLN A 21 -15.68 11.79 -8.14
C GLN A 21 -14.15 11.82 -8.14
N GLN A 22 -13.49 11.30 -9.17
CA GLN A 22 -12.03 11.41 -9.31
C GLN A 22 -11.58 12.84 -9.60
N GLN A 23 -12.30 13.60 -10.43
CA GLN A 23 -11.99 15.00 -10.67
C GLN A 23 -12.21 15.88 -9.43
N ASN A 24 -13.25 15.64 -8.65
CA ASN A 24 -13.50 16.37 -7.40
C ASN A 24 -12.50 16.01 -6.29
N ALA A 25 -11.99 14.78 -6.24
CA ALA A 25 -10.89 14.41 -5.34
C ALA A 25 -9.58 15.12 -5.71
N TYR A 26 -9.32 15.33 -7.01
CA TYR A 26 -8.15 16.05 -7.50
C TYR A 26 -8.22 17.57 -7.23
N MET A 27 -9.42 18.17 -7.33
CA MET A 27 -9.64 19.59 -7.03
C MET A 27 -9.50 19.89 -5.52
N ASN A 28 -9.95 19.00 -4.63
CA ASN A 28 -9.83 19.18 -3.18
C ASN A 28 -8.40 18.97 -2.66
N TYR A 29 -7.53 18.28 -3.39
CA TYR A 29 -6.12 18.13 -3.02
C TYR A 29 -5.32 19.42 -3.21
N ASN A 30 -5.72 20.26 -4.21
CA ASN A 30 -5.04 21.52 -4.52
C ASN A 30 -5.53 22.73 -3.69
N THR A 31 -6.64 22.63 -2.96
CA THR A 31 -7.21 23.76 -2.20
C THR A 31 -6.72 23.84 -0.75
N ASN A 32 -6.01 22.85 -0.23
CA ASN A 32 -5.54 22.84 1.18
C ASN A 32 -4.07 23.20 1.40
N SER A 33 -3.31 23.54 0.34
CA SER A 33 -1.99 24.17 0.49
C SER A 33 -2.14 25.68 0.32
N GLY A 34 -2.35 26.36 1.44
CA GLY A 34 -2.43 27.81 1.48
C GLY A 34 -1.09 28.46 1.16
N TYR A 35 -0.89 28.85 -0.08
CA TYR A 35 0.08 29.88 -0.48
C TYR A 35 -0.45 30.68 -1.67
N HIS A 36 -0.73 31.95 -1.41
CA HIS A 36 -0.79 33.15 -2.26
C HIS A 36 -1.61 33.14 -3.58
N ASN A 37 -2.68 33.91 -3.52
CA ASN A 37 -3.63 34.38 -4.55
C ASN A 37 -3.02 35.26 -5.68
N GLY A 38 -1.74 35.14 -6.03
CA GLY A 38 -1.11 35.97 -7.07
C GLY A 38 -0.98 35.34 -8.46
N ASN A 39 -1.00 34.02 -8.55
CA ASN A 39 -0.64 33.32 -9.81
C ASN A 39 -1.84 32.86 -10.66
N ILE A 40 -3.06 32.85 -10.12
CA ILE A 40 -4.23 32.31 -10.86
C ILE A 40 -4.65 33.22 -12.02
N GLN A 41 -4.47 34.52 -11.90
CA GLN A 41 -4.78 35.45 -13.00
C GLN A 41 -3.78 35.36 -14.16
N TYR A 42 -2.51 35.05 -13.90
CA TYR A 42 -1.49 34.91 -14.95
C TYR A 42 -1.65 33.63 -15.77
N GLU A 43 -2.07 32.52 -15.16
CA GLU A 43 -2.32 31.27 -15.87
C GLU A 43 -3.60 31.29 -16.71
N GLN A 44 -4.65 31.97 -16.25
CA GLN A 44 -5.87 32.14 -17.04
C GLN A 44 -5.65 33.05 -18.27
N GLN A 45 -4.83 34.09 -18.16
CA GLN A 45 -4.45 34.90 -19.30
C GLN A 45 -3.58 34.15 -20.30
N ASN A 46 -2.67 33.32 -19.86
CA ASN A 46 -1.82 32.50 -20.73
C ASN A 46 -2.59 31.41 -21.47
N GLN A 47 -3.59 30.79 -20.84
CA GLN A 47 -4.47 29.83 -21.51
C GLN A 47 -5.36 30.49 -22.55
N GLN A 48 -5.93 31.67 -22.29
CA GLN A 48 -6.72 32.42 -23.29
C GLN A 48 -5.86 32.87 -24.48
N ASN A 49 -4.64 33.32 -24.24
CA ASN A 49 -3.70 33.69 -25.30
C ASN A 49 -3.26 32.48 -26.16
N PHE A 50 -3.14 31.30 -25.55
CA PHE A 50 -2.80 30.06 -26.28
C PHE A 50 -3.93 29.62 -27.22
N TYR A 51 -5.19 29.72 -26.79
CA TYR A 51 -6.36 29.41 -27.65
C TYR A 51 -6.63 30.48 -28.72
N GLN A 52 -6.39 31.75 -28.43
CA GLN A 52 -6.54 32.84 -29.44
C GLN A 52 -5.47 32.75 -30.53
N ASN A 53 -4.23 32.46 -30.22
CA ASN A 53 -3.16 32.25 -31.20
C ASN A 53 -3.39 30.99 -32.08
N ARG A 54 -4.04 29.95 -31.55
CA ARG A 54 -4.39 28.77 -32.35
C ARG A 54 -5.53 29.05 -33.34
N SER A 55 -6.47 29.90 -32.97
CA SER A 55 -7.57 30.33 -33.85
C SER A 55 -7.07 31.24 -34.98
N GLN A 56 -6.09 32.12 -34.72
CA GLN A 56 -5.50 32.98 -35.76
C GLN A 56 -4.60 32.21 -36.73
N ASN A 57 -3.85 31.20 -36.27
CA ASN A 57 -3.04 30.37 -37.16
C ASN A 57 -3.91 29.47 -38.08
N ASN A 58 -5.05 29.00 -37.61
CA ASN A 58 -5.97 28.23 -38.45
C ASN A 58 -6.66 29.11 -39.52
N SER A 59 -6.90 30.38 -39.22
CA SER A 59 -7.48 31.32 -40.19
C SER A 59 -6.48 31.74 -41.27
N GLN A 60 -5.18 31.79 -40.96
CA GLN A 60 -4.14 32.07 -41.96
C GLN A 60 -3.86 30.89 -42.89
N GLN A 61 -3.99 29.65 -42.42
CA GLN A 61 -3.83 28.46 -43.26
C GLN A 61 -5.01 28.24 -44.21
N GLN A 62 -6.22 28.67 -43.88
CA GLN A 62 -7.37 28.60 -44.79
C GLN A 62 -7.33 29.65 -45.92
N ASN A 63 -6.64 30.78 -45.74
CA ASN A 63 -6.54 31.81 -46.76
C ASN A 63 -5.46 31.57 -47.83
N ILE A 64 -4.59 30.58 -47.66
CA ILE A 64 -3.55 30.23 -48.64
C ILE A 64 -4.09 29.34 -49.78
N TYR A 65 -5.26 28.72 -49.61
CA TYR A 65 -5.86 27.82 -50.61
C TYR A 65 -6.90 28.46 -51.54
N GLN A 66 -7.11 29.78 -51.48
CA GLN A 66 -8.14 30.48 -52.32
C GLN A 66 -7.60 31.40 -53.41
N GLN A 67 -6.32 31.34 -53.76
CA GLN A 67 -5.84 32.10 -54.94
C GLN A 67 -4.96 31.20 -55.81
N ALA A 68 -5.59 30.56 -56.79
CA ALA A 68 -4.92 30.01 -57.97
C ALA A 68 -5.60 30.59 -59.24
N PRO A 69 -4.82 31.08 -60.18
CA PRO A 69 -5.36 31.79 -61.38
C PRO A 69 -5.90 30.79 -62.41
N THR A 70 -7.03 31.14 -62.96
CA THR A 70 -7.61 30.53 -64.15
C THR A 70 -6.71 30.70 -65.38
N SER A 71 -6.13 29.60 -65.88
CA SER A 71 -5.73 29.53 -67.29
C SER A 71 -5.99 28.11 -67.83
N ASN A 72 -6.84 28.06 -68.83
CA ASN A 72 -7.15 26.93 -69.71
C ASN A 72 -5.88 26.37 -70.34
N SER A 73 -5.62 25.08 -70.12
CA SER A 73 -5.01 24.20 -71.12
C SER A 73 -5.22 22.72 -70.76
N GLN A 74 -5.65 21.99 -71.75
CA GLN A 74 -5.89 20.57 -71.77
C GLN A 74 -4.73 19.74 -71.23
N VAL A 75 -4.91 19.04 -70.13
CA VAL A 75 -4.09 17.89 -69.73
C VAL A 75 -5.00 16.78 -69.28
N SER A 76 -5.01 15.82 -70.12
CA SER A 76 -5.46 14.46 -70.15
C SER A 76 -5.83 13.70 -68.86
N PHE A 77 -6.84 12.95 -68.99
CA PHE A 77 -7.44 11.70 -68.54
C PHE A 77 -6.71 10.81 -67.49
N HIS A 78 -5.57 11.21 -66.94
CA HIS A 78 -4.82 10.36 -65.98
C HIS A 78 -4.86 10.82 -64.50
N GLN A 79 -5.54 11.92 -64.20
CA GLN A 79 -5.65 12.37 -62.80
C GLN A 79 -6.94 11.94 -62.07
N GLN A 80 -7.91 11.38 -62.77
CA GLN A 80 -9.15 10.90 -62.16
C GLN A 80 -9.03 9.48 -61.50
N GLN A 81 -8.00 8.70 -61.83
CA GLN A 81 -7.82 7.38 -61.23
C GLN A 81 -7.04 7.37 -59.91
N ALA A 82 -6.43 8.50 -59.48
CA ALA A 82 -5.70 8.59 -58.21
C ALA A 82 -6.55 9.04 -57.02
N GLN A 83 -7.78 9.51 -57.26
CA GLN A 83 -8.69 9.93 -56.18
C GLN A 83 -9.56 8.81 -55.60
N ASP A 84 -9.68 7.67 -56.27
CA ASP A 84 -10.53 6.56 -55.83
C ASP A 84 -9.82 5.52 -54.95
N SER A 85 -8.57 5.75 -54.54
CA SER A 85 -7.83 4.79 -53.70
C SER A 85 -7.85 5.10 -52.18
N PHE A 86 -8.48 6.17 -51.74
CA PHE A 86 -8.71 6.37 -50.32
C PHE A 86 -9.96 5.63 -49.89
N MET A 87 -9.79 4.37 -49.50
CA MET A 87 -10.84 3.64 -48.77
C MET A 87 -11.11 4.36 -47.46
N TYR A 88 -12.24 5.07 -47.39
CA TYR A 88 -12.72 5.62 -46.12
C TYR A 88 -13.08 4.49 -45.19
N PHE A 89 -12.24 4.23 -44.20
CA PHE A 89 -12.48 3.18 -43.22
C PHE A 89 -13.52 3.63 -42.19
N GLU A 90 -14.77 3.20 -42.36
CA GLU A 90 -15.81 3.41 -41.36
C GLU A 90 -15.63 2.43 -40.19
N ARG A 91 -15.53 2.96 -38.99
CA ARG A 91 -15.47 2.13 -37.77
C ARG A 91 -16.83 1.50 -37.52
N ARG A 92 -16.90 0.18 -37.63
CA ARG A 92 -18.10 -0.61 -37.38
C ARG A 92 -17.87 -1.57 -36.21
N PRO A 93 -17.87 -1.06 -34.93
CA PRO A 93 -17.65 -1.93 -33.74
C PRO A 93 -18.77 -2.95 -33.55
N ASP A 94 -19.97 -2.66 -34.04
CA ASP A 94 -21.14 -3.54 -34.07
C ASP A 94 -20.92 -4.83 -34.84
N LEU A 95 -20.04 -4.84 -35.84
CA LEU A 95 -19.69 -6.01 -36.64
C LEU A 95 -18.57 -6.86 -36.03
N MET A 96 -17.93 -6.39 -34.96
CA MET A 96 -16.79 -7.08 -34.35
C MET A 96 -17.24 -8.05 -33.25
N THR A 97 -16.51 -9.16 -33.11
CA THR A 97 -16.75 -10.10 -32.02
C THR A 97 -16.52 -9.44 -30.68
N LYS A 98 -17.21 -9.89 -29.63
CA LYS A 98 -17.03 -9.41 -28.26
C LYS A 98 -15.57 -9.45 -27.81
N THR A 99 -14.86 -10.53 -28.17
CA THR A 99 -13.42 -10.67 -27.86
C THR A 99 -12.59 -9.55 -28.49
N THR A 100 -12.87 -9.17 -29.75
CA THR A 100 -12.17 -8.07 -30.43
C THR A 100 -12.48 -6.73 -29.78
N GLN A 101 -13.74 -6.49 -29.38
CA GLN A 101 -14.15 -5.26 -28.68
C GLN A 101 -13.46 -5.17 -27.31
N ASP A 102 -13.39 -6.26 -26.54
CA ASP A 102 -12.71 -6.33 -25.24
C ASP A 102 -11.20 -6.09 -25.38
N GLN A 103 -10.58 -6.65 -26.42
CA GLN A 103 -9.16 -6.41 -26.73
C GLN A 103 -8.91 -4.93 -27.08
N ALA A 104 -9.75 -4.33 -27.92
CA ALA A 104 -9.63 -2.93 -28.29
C ALA A 104 -9.81 -2.01 -27.08
N ALA A 105 -10.78 -2.28 -26.22
CA ALA A 105 -10.99 -1.57 -24.94
C ALA A 105 -9.77 -1.69 -24.02
N SER A 106 -9.18 -2.88 -23.93
CA SER A 106 -7.97 -3.13 -23.15
C SER A 106 -6.78 -2.30 -23.66
N VAL A 107 -6.54 -2.31 -24.97
CA VAL A 107 -5.46 -1.52 -25.58
C VAL A 107 -5.69 -0.01 -25.36
N LYS A 108 -6.92 0.46 -25.56
CA LYS A 108 -7.30 1.86 -25.30
C LYS A 108 -6.94 2.26 -23.86
N LEU A 109 -7.38 1.49 -22.88
CA LEU A 109 -7.13 1.78 -21.47
C LEU A 109 -5.62 1.79 -21.12
N ARG A 110 -4.84 0.87 -21.72
CA ARG A 110 -3.37 0.86 -21.56
C ARG A 110 -2.72 2.09 -22.16
N MET A 111 -3.17 2.54 -23.33
CA MET A 111 -2.66 3.75 -23.98
C MET A 111 -3.02 5.00 -23.17
N GLU A 112 -4.25 5.12 -22.71
CA GLU A 112 -4.71 6.23 -21.87
C GLU A 112 -3.87 6.32 -20.60
N ASN A 113 -3.66 5.21 -19.89
CA ASN A 113 -2.82 5.19 -18.70
C ASN A 113 -1.36 5.56 -19.01
N TYR A 114 -0.81 5.03 -20.10
CA TYR A 114 0.56 5.36 -20.52
C TYR A 114 0.76 6.85 -20.78
N TYR A 115 -0.14 7.46 -21.57
CA TYR A 115 -0.03 8.87 -21.88
C TYR A 115 -0.32 9.76 -20.67
N GLN A 116 -1.31 9.41 -19.85
CA GLN A 116 -1.59 10.15 -18.61
C GLN A 116 -0.36 10.14 -17.70
N THR A 117 0.25 8.99 -17.51
CA THR A 117 1.49 8.86 -16.70
C THR A 117 2.64 9.66 -17.33
N ALA A 118 2.80 9.63 -18.66
CA ALA A 118 3.84 10.37 -19.35
C ALA A 118 3.68 11.90 -19.21
N VAL A 119 2.44 12.39 -19.29
CA VAL A 119 2.11 13.83 -19.09
C VAL A 119 2.38 14.25 -17.65
N ASN A 120 1.89 13.50 -16.66
CA ASN A 120 2.12 13.80 -15.24
C ASN A 120 3.61 13.90 -14.91
N LEU A 121 4.41 12.94 -15.38
CA LEU A 121 5.87 12.96 -15.16
C LEU A 121 6.58 14.10 -15.91
N ALA A 122 6.06 14.54 -17.05
CA ALA A 122 6.59 15.72 -17.73
C ALA A 122 6.30 16.99 -16.93
N ILE A 123 5.11 17.10 -16.33
CA ILE A 123 4.74 18.19 -15.41
C ILE A 123 5.64 18.18 -14.18
N GLU A 124 5.77 17.07 -13.50
CA GLU A 124 6.62 16.92 -12.31
C GLU A 124 8.09 17.26 -12.61
N ARG A 125 8.62 16.80 -13.75
CA ARG A 125 9.99 17.15 -14.18
C ARG A 125 10.17 18.66 -14.39
N ASN A 126 9.19 19.31 -15.03
CA ASN A 126 9.23 20.75 -15.21
C ASN A 126 9.14 21.49 -13.88
N GLN A 127 8.30 21.01 -12.97
CA GLN A 127 8.13 21.58 -11.63
C GLN A 127 9.43 21.47 -10.82
N ARG A 128 10.06 20.29 -10.76
CA ARG A 128 11.38 20.10 -10.10
C ARG A 128 12.44 21.04 -10.68
N ARG A 129 12.44 21.26 -12.00
CA ARG A 129 13.37 22.21 -12.64
C ARG A 129 13.14 23.63 -12.16
N ILE A 130 11.89 24.09 -12.16
CA ILE A 130 11.50 25.46 -11.73
C ILE A 130 11.84 25.66 -10.24
N GLU A 131 11.50 24.70 -9.38
CA GLU A 131 11.81 24.75 -7.96
C GLU A 131 13.32 24.83 -7.71
N PHE A 132 14.09 24.06 -8.46
CA PHE A 132 15.56 24.06 -8.34
C PHE A 132 16.18 25.35 -8.89
N GLU A 133 15.71 25.90 -10.01
CA GLU A 133 16.10 27.20 -10.53
C GLU A 133 15.82 28.31 -9.51
N ASN A 134 14.63 28.33 -8.92
CA ASN A 134 14.26 29.28 -7.87
C ASN A 134 15.18 29.13 -6.64
N LYS A 135 15.48 27.90 -6.21
CA LYS A 135 16.40 27.66 -5.10
C LYS A 135 17.81 28.20 -5.38
N LEU A 136 18.33 27.98 -6.57
CA LEU A 136 19.63 28.51 -6.98
C LEU A 136 19.65 30.04 -7.06
N GLN A 137 18.53 30.65 -7.41
CA GLN A 137 18.41 32.10 -7.51
C GLN A 137 18.26 32.78 -6.15
N TYR A 138 17.45 32.21 -5.23
CA TYR A 138 17.10 32.89 -3.97
C TYR A 138 17.92 32.43 -2.74
N HIS A 139 18.32 31.15 -2.70
CA HIS A 139 19.04 30.59 -1.54
C HIS A 139 20.55 30.42 -1.76
N HIS A 140 21.02 30.48 -3.02
CA HIS A 140 22.45 30.33 -3.38
C HIS A 140 22.92 31.50 -4.24
N GLN A 141 22.60 32.72 -3.81
CA GLN A 141 23.00 33.93 -4.54
C GLN A 141 24.52 34.10 -4.60
N GLU A 142 25.23 33.59 -3.58
CA GLU A 142 26.71 33.62 -3.46
C GLU A 142 27.42 32.68 -4.43
N TRP A 143 26.71 31.76 -5.06
CA TRP A 143 27.34 30.82 -6.00
C TRP A 143 27.60 31.46 -7.35
N SER A 144 28.76 31.15 -7.94
CA SER A 144 29.08 31.58 -9.32
C SER A 144 28.08 30.99 -10.32
N ASP A 145 27.86 31.70 -11.43
CA ASP A 145 26.97 31.24 -12.51
C ASP A 145 27.43 29.91 -13.10
N GLU A 146 28.73 29.65 -13.19
CA GLU A 146 29.28 28.38 -13.63
C GLU A 146 28.89 27.23 -12.68
N ARG A 147 28.89 27.48 -11.36
CA ARG A 147 28.45 26.49 -10.36
C ARG A 147 26.95 26.22 -10.49
N LYS A 148 26.14 27.26 -10.61
CA LYS A 148 24.68 27.13 -10.80
C LYS A 148 24.37 26.34 -12.08
N TYR A 149 25.10 26.62 -13.18
CA TYR A 149 24.93 25.88 -14.43
C TYR A 149 25.31 24.40 -14.31
N ARG A 150 26.40 24.07 -13.60
CA ARG A 150 26.81 22.68 -13.34
C ARG A 150 25.75 21.90 -12.56
N GLU A 151 25.14 22.52 -11.56
CA GLU A 151 24.10 21.87 -10.78
C GLU A 151 22.82 21.64 -11.61
N LEU A 152 22.40 22.59 -12.43
CA LEU A 152 21.29 22.40 -13.36
C LEU A 152 21.58 21.30 -14.39
N ALA A 153 22.78 21.25 -14.92
CA ALA A 153 23.21 20.17 -15.83
C ALA A 153 23.22 18.79 -15.12
N SER A 154 23.57 18.77 -13.83
CA SER A 154 23.51 17.57 -12.98
C SER A 154 22.07 17.08 -12.84
N LEU A 155 21.12 17.97 -12.54
CA LEU A 155 19.68 17.64 -12.51
C LEU A 155 19.22 17.07 -13.86
N GLY A 156 19.60 17.70 -14.97
CA GLY A 156 19.27 17.22 -16.32
C GLY A 156 19.80 15.80 -16.61
N LYS A 157 21.00 15.46 -16.12
CA LYS A 157 21.55 14.10 -16.20
C LYS A 157 20.74 13.10 -15.38
N LYS A 158 20.38 13.45 -14.14
CA LYS A 158 19.54 12.63 -13.27
C LYS A 158 18.17 12.35 -13.91
N GLU A 159 17.51 13.38 -14.47
CA GLU A 159 16.24 13.23 -15.19
C GLU A 159 16.38 12.32 -16.44
N SER A 160 17.47 12.43 -17.18
CA SER A 160 17.74 11.57 -18.34
C SER A 160 17.94 10.11 -17.93
N GLN A 161 18.61 9.85 -16.81
CA GLN A 161 18.79 8.52 -16.25
C GLN A 161 17.46 7.92 -15.81
N PHE A 162 16.59 8.73 -15.17
CA PHE A 162 15.27 8.31 -14.78
C PHE A 162 14.40 7.91 -15.99
N LEU A 163 14.44 8.70 -17.06
CA LEU A 163 13.73 8.37 -18.30
C LEU A 163 14.25 7.09 -18.97
N ARG A 164 15.53 6.77 -18.84
CA ARG A 164 16.11 5.49 -19.32
C ARG A 164 15.62 4.33 -18.45
N LEU A 165 15.66 4.46 -17.12
CA LEU A 165 15.19 3.45 -16.18
C LEU A 165 13.71 3.08 -16.45
N ARG A 166 12.86 4.07 -16.71
CA ARG A 166 11.46 3.84 -17.01
C ARG A 166 11.19 3.06 -18.30
N ARG A 167 12.12 3.08 -19.26
CA ARG A 167 12.02 2.29 -20.51
C ARG A 167 12.48 0.85 -20.32
N THR A 168 13.23 0.56 -19.27
CA THR A 168 13.66 -0.80 -18.94
C THR A 168 12.48 -1.58 -18.37
N ARG A 169 12.17 -2.70 -18.99
CA ARG A 169 11.16 -3.63 -18.44
C ARG A 169 11.86 -4.55 -17.47
N LEU A 170 11.36 -4.58 -16.24
CA LEU A 170 11.80 -5.52 -15.22
C LEU A 170 10.98 -6.81 -15.32
N SER A 171 11.64 -7.93 -15.13
CA SER A 171 11.08 -9.27 -15.09
C SER A 171 11.59 -10.03 -13.87
N LEU A 172 11.02 -11.21 -13.61
CA LEU A 172 11.49 -12.09 -12.56
C LEU A 172 12.95 -12.55 -12.76
N GLU A 173 13.39 -12.64 -14.03
CA GLU A 173 14.75 -13.05 -14.41
C GLU A 173 15.84 -12.09 -13.95
N ASP A 174 15.48 -10.81 -13.70
CA ASP A 174 16.40 -9.80 -13.17
C ASP A 174 16.75 -10.03 -11.68
N PHE A 175 16.08 -10.98 -11.01
CA PHE A 175 16.21 -11.23 -9.58
C PHE A 175 16.51 -12.70 -9.27
N LYS A 176 17.68 -12.95 -8.68
CA LYS A 176 18.05 -14.28 -8.21
C LYS A 176 17.52 -14.51 -6.80
N THR A 177 16.69 -15.52 -6.59
CA THR A 177 16.21 -15.91 -5.27
C THR A 177 17.35 -16.45 -4.42
N VAL A 178 17.48 -15.93 -3.18
CA VAL A 178 18.43 -16.40 -2.17
C VAL A 178 17.72 -17.35 -1.19
N LYS A 179 16.62 -16.91 -0.57
CA LYS A 179 15.86 -17.71 0.40
C LYS A 179 14.41 -17.19 0.51
N VAL A 180 13.48 -18.08 0.88
CA VAL A 180 12.11 -17.67 1.28
C VAL A 180 12.18 -17.19 2.74
N ILE A 181 11.66 -15.99 3.01
CA ILE A 181 11.70 -15.34 4.34
C ILE A 181 10.31 -15.10 4.93
N GLY A 182 9.24 -15.33 4.17
CA GLY A 182 7.86 -15.22 4.64
C GLY A 182 6.90 -15.96 3.71
N LYS A 183 5.83 -16.51 4.25
CA LYS A 183 4.71 -17.08 3.50
C LYS A 183 3.40 -16.51 4.06
N GLY A 184 2.46 -16.21 3.19
CA GLY A 184 1.15 -15.68 3.55
C GLY A 184 0.03 -16.30 2.73
N ALA A 185 -1.20 -15.99 3.08
CA ALA A 185 -2.40 -16.54 2.43
C ALA A 185 -2.46 -16.27 0.91
N PHE A 186 -1.86 -15.19 0.45
CA PHE A 186 -1.96 -14.70 -0.93
C PHE A 186 -0.65 -14.80 -1.72
N GLY A 187 0.44 -15.19 -1.07
CA GLY A 187 1.75 -15.22 -1.71
C GLY A 187 2.89 -15.49 -0.73
N GLU A 188 4.09 -15.15 -1.15
CA GLU A 188 5.30 -15.38 -0.37
C GLU A 188 6.25 -14.18 -0.46
N VAL A 189 7.15 -14.06 0.50
CA VAL A 189 8.23 -13.08 0.53
C VAL A 189 9.57 -13.81 0.40
N ARG A 190 10.37 -13.40 -0.58
CA ARG A 190 11.69 -13.96 -0.86
C ARG A 190 12.77 -12.91 -0.67
N LEU A 191 13.89 -13.32 -0.11
CA LEU A 191 15.14 -12.58 -0.21
C LEU A 191 15.70 -12.80 -1.61
N VAL A 192 15.95 -11.71 -2.35
CA VAL A 192 16.43 -11.75 -3.73
C VAL A 192 17.61 -10.83 -3.94
N GLN A 193 18.47 -11.20 -4.89
CA GLN A 193 19.58 -10.38 -5.34
C GLN A 193 19.33 -9.93 -6.79
N LYS A 194 19.37 -8.62 -7.03
CA LYS A 194 19.25 -8.08 -8.39
C LYS A 194 20.53 -8.37 -9.18
N THR A 195 20.39 -8.98 -10.36
CA THR A 195 21.53 -9.58 -11.12
C THR A 195 22.53 -8.54 -11.62
N ASP A 196 22.07 -7.37 -12.05
CA ASP A 196 22.92 -6.31 -12.61
C ASP A 196 23.66 -5.49 -11.56
N THR A 197 23.07 -5.29 -10.37
CA THR A 197 23.62 -4.42 -9.32
C THR A 197 24.16 -5.19 -8.13
N GLY A 198 23.82 -6.47 -7.98
CA GLY A 198 24.15 -7.26 -6.80
C GLY A 198 23.41 -6.84 -5.52
N LYS A 199 22.53 -5.83 -5.56
CA LYS A 199 21.78 -5.34 -4.41
C LYS A 199 20.76 -6.37 -3.93
N ILE A 200 20.58 -6.42 -2.61
CA ILE A 200 19.67 -7.34 -1.94
C ILE A 200 18.34 -6.64 -1.65
N TYR A 201 17.23 -7.36 -1.88
CA TYR A 201 15.87 -6.88 -1.71
C TYR A 201 14.96 -7.96 -1.10
N ALA A 202 13.86 -7.55 -0.53
CA ALA A 202 12.72 -8.41 -0.21
C ALA A 202 11.71 -8.34 -1.37
N MET A 203 11.40 -9.49 -1.98
CA MET A 203 10.41 -9.59 -3.05
C MET A 203 9.13 -10.24 -2.53
N LYS A 204 8.04 -9.45 -2.42
CA LYS A 204 6.69 -9.95 -2.11
C LYS A 204 6.00 -10.33 -3.42
N THR A 205 5.57 -11.58 -3.51
CA THR A 205 4.86 -12.16 -4.66
C THR A 205 3.40 -12.36 -4.29
N LEU A 206 2.46 -11.88 -5.10
CA LEU A 206 1.03 -11.98 -4.87
C LEU A 206 0.33 -12.64 -6.07
N LEU A 207 -0.54 -13.61 -5.81
CA LEU A 207 -1.26 -14.34 -6.85
C LEU A 207 -2.49 -13.56 -7.34
N LYS A 208 -2.52 -13.18 -8.61
CA LYS A 208 -3.59 -12.37 -9.21
C LYS A 208 -4.98 -13.01 -9.06
N SER A 209 -5.11 -14.32 -9.23
CA SER A 209 -6.40 -15.03 -9.13
C SER A 209 -7.01 -14.92 -7.73
N GLU A 210 -6.19 -14.92 -6.66
CA GLU A 210 -6.67 -14.74 -5.30
C GLU A 210 -7.10 -13.30 -5.02
N MET A 211 -6.41 -12.33 -5.63
CA MET A 211 -6.79 -10.91 -5.54
C MET A 211 -8.17 -10.65 -6.16
N PHE A 212 -8.50 -11.34 -7.27
CA PHE A 212 -9.83 -11.26 -7.88
C PHE A 212 -10.91 -11.91 -7.01
N LYS A 213 -10.68 -13.14 -6.53
CA LYS A 213 -11.67 -13.90 -5.76
C LYS A 213 -12.08 -13.21 -4.47
N LYS A 214 -11.19 -12.46 -3.84
CA LYS A 214 -11.38 -11.85 -2.52
C LYS A 214 -11.59 -10.34 -2.58
N ASP A 215 -11.84 -9.78 -3.76
CA ASP A 215 -11.99 -8.33 -3.99
C ASP A 215 -10.84 -7.46 -3.42
N GLN A 216 -9.61 -8.03 -3.45
CA GLN A 216 -8.41 -7.42 -2.89
C GLN A 216 -7.71 -6.44 -3.85
N LEU A 217 -8.28 -6.20 -5.03
CA LEU A 217 -7.67 -5.34 -6.07
C LEU A 217 -7.38 -3.92 -5.60
N ALA A 218 -8.32 -3.33 -4.85
CA ALA A 218 -8.16 -1.99 -4.31
C ALA A 218 -7.04 -1.94 -3.26
N HIS A 219 -6.93 -2.98 -2.43
CA HIS A 219 -5.94 -3.09 -1.37
C HIS A 219 -4.51 -3.21 -1.93
N VAL A 220 -4.31 -4.07 -2.94
CA VAL A 220 -2.99 -4.25 -3.58
C VAL A 220 -2.49 -2.97 -4.26
N LYS A 221 -3.40 -2.21 -4.90
CA LYS A 221 -3.05 -0.91 -5.47
C LYS A 221 -2.73 0.10 -4.37
N ALA A 222 -3.53 0.15 -3.31
CA ALA A 222 -3.29 1.03 -2.18
C ALA A 222 -1.95 0.72 -1.50
N GLU A 223 -1.62 -0.55 -1.28
CA GLU A 223 -0.31 -0.97 -0.75
C GLU A 223 0.83 -0.43 -1.61
N ARG A 224 0.77 -0.65 -2.93
CA ARG A 224 1.78 -0.13 -3.85
C ARG A 224 1.88 1.39 -3.79
N ASP A 225 0.74 2.10 -3.76
CA ASP A 225 0.70 3.57 -3.78
C ASP A 225 1.23 4.17 -2.49
N VAL A 226 0.90 3.58 -1.32
CA VAL A 226 1.47 3.96 -0.02
C VAL A 226 2.99 3.80 -0.03
N LEU A 227 3.47 2.62 -0.42
CA LEU A 227 4.90 2.32 -0.46
C LEU A 227 5.67 3.18 -1.49
N ALA A 228 5.05 3.49 -2.63
CA ALA A 228 5.65 4.35 -3.66
C ALA A 228 5.67 5.83 -3.26
N GLY A 229 4.63 6.30 -2.56
CA GLY A 229 4.50 7.69 -2.10
C GLY A 229 5.23 7.98 -0.78
N ALA A 230 5.58 6.95 -0.01
CA ALA A 230 6.22 7.11 1.29
C ALA A 230 7.72 7.36 1.13
N ASP A 231 8.14 8.63 1.14
CA ASP A 231 9.55 9.02 1.34
C ASP A 231 9.80 9.30 2.83
N SER A 232 9.59 8.28 3.65
CA SER A 232 9.69 8.34 5.11
C SER A 232 10.72 7.33 5.63
N PRO A 233 11.53 7.70 6.64
CA PRO A 233 12.42 6.74 7.30
C PRO A 233 11.67 5.66 8.08
N TRP A 234 10.38 5.84 8.32
CA TRP A 234 9.52 5.00 9.14
C TRP A 234 8.74 3.95 8.36
N VAL A 235 8.78 4.01 7.02
CA VAL A 235 8.05 3.13 6.11
C VAL A 235 9.03 2.36 5.25
N VAL A 236 8.75 1.08 5.02
CA VAL A 236 9.53 0.23 4.12
C VAL A 236 9.55 0.84 2.72
N SER A 237 10.73 1.00 2.13
CA SER A 237 10.89 1.59 0.81
C SER A 237 10.55 0.60 -0.30
N LEU A 238 9.71 1.00 -1.24
CA LEU A 238 9.47 0.27 -2.49
C LEU A 238 10.47 0.73 -3.55
N TYR A 239 11.19 -0.21 -4.15
CA TYR A 239 12.12 0.08 -5.24
C TYR A 239 11.50 -0.18 -6.61
N TYR A 240 10.80 -1.31 -6.76
CA TYR A 240 10.16 -1.66 -8.02
C TYR A 240 8.84 -2.38 -7.76
N SER A 241 7.90 -2.23 -8.68
CA SER A 241 6.78 -3.15 -8.82
C SER A 241 6.59 -3.51 -10.29
N PHE A 242 6.30 -4.77 -10.55
CA PHE A 242 6.03 -5.30 -11.89
C PHE A 242 5.08 -6.49 -11.80
N GLN A 243 4.70 -7.03 -12.93
CA GLN A 243 3.77 -8.15 -13.00
C GLN A 243 4.08 -9.05 -14.21
N ASP A 244 3.71 -10.31 -14.07
CA ASP A 244 3.63 -11.26 -15.16
C ASP A 244 2.19 -11.74 -15.40
N ALA A 245 2.02 -12.89 -16.05
CA ALA A 245 0.71 -13.48 -16.32
C ALA A 245 -0.11 -13.78 -15.07
N GLN A 246 0.52 -14.27 -14.02
CA GLN A 246 -0.13 -14.86 -12.84
C GLN A 246 0.12 -14.08 -11.58
N TYR A 247 1.23 -13.36 -11.49
CA TYR A 247 1.70 -12.75 -10.24
C TYR A 247 1.91 -11.24 -10.36
N LEU A 248 1.78 -10.59 -9.20
CA LEU A 248 2.24 -9.24 -8.93
C LEU A 248 3.48 -9.33 -8.06
N TYR A 249 4.44 -8.44 -8.29
CA TYR A 249 5.71 -8.39 -7.56
C TYR A 249 5.91 -7.00 -6.97
N LEU A 250 6.28 -6.93 -5.68
CA LEU A 250 6.75 -5.75 -4.99
C LEU A 250 8.20 -6.00 -4.55
N ILE A 251 9.13 -5.19 -5.02
CA ILE A 251 10.55 -5.26 -4.66
C ILE A 251 10.83 -4.15 -3.66
N MET A 252 11.03 -4.54 -2.42
CA MET A 252 11.17 -3.65 -1.26
C MET A 252 12.58 -3.73 -0.68
N GLU A 253 12.94 -2.76 0.16
CA GLU A 253 14.16 -2.88 0.96
C GLU A 253 14.09 -4.14 1.86
N PHE A 254 15.24 -4.76 2.02
CA PHE A 254 15.40 -5.87 2.95
C PHE A 254 15.87 -5.33 4.31
N LEU A 255 15.15 -5.66 5.36
CA LEU A 255 15.44 -5.27 6.74
C LEU A 255 15.89 -6.51 7.53
N PRO A 256 17.20 -6.71 7.72
CA PRO A 256 17.75 -7.98 8.19
C PRO A 256 17.54 -8.26 9.67
N GLY A 257 17.08 -7.28 10.46
CA GLY A 257 16.81 -7.43 11.89
C GLY A 257 15.57 -8.27 12.23
N GLY A 258 14.80 -8.68 11.21
CA GLY A 258 13.53 -9.38 11.39
C GLY A 258 12.40 -8.45 11.78
N ASP A 259 11.45 -8.96 12.55
CA ASP A 259 10.27 -8.25 13.01
C ASP A 259 10.22 -8.13 14.54
N LEU A 260 9.37 -7.24 15.06
CA LEU A 260 9.19 -7.04 16.50
C LEU A 260 8.65 -8.31 17.18
N MET A 261 7.87 -9.16 16.47
CA MET A 261 7.43 -10.44 16.98
C MET A 261 8.60 -11.38 17.27
N THR A 262 9.59 -11.42 16.37
CA THR A 262 10.83 -12.19 16.58
C THR A 262 11.57 -11.72 17.83
N MET A 263 11.61 -10.41 18.08
CA MET A 263 12.19 -9.87 19.32
C MET A 263 11.39 -10.28 20.56
N LEU A 264 10.07 -10.18 20.51
CA LEU A 264 9.18 -10.60 21.61
C LEU A 264 9.29 -12.09 21.91
N ILE A 265 9.45 -12.95 20.91
CA ILE A 265 9.68 -14.38 21.11
C ILE A 265 11.01 -14.64 21.82
N ARG A 266 12.07 -13.89 21.48
CA ARG A 266 13.42 -14.08 22.03
C ARG A 266 13.56 -13.50 23.44
N TRP A 267 13.03 -12.32 23.69
CA TRP A 267 13.21 -11.60 24.96
C TRP A 267 12.06 -11.78 25.94
N GLN A 268 10.94 -12.25 25.46
CA GLN A 268 9.70 -12.53 26.21
C GLN A 268 9.00 -11.28 26.73
N ILE A 269 9.64 -10.46 27.53
CA ILE A 269 9.12 -9.21 28.11
C ILE A 269 10.18 -8.13 27.93
N PHE A 270 9.77 -6.95 27.54
CA PHE A 270 10.64 -5.78 27.43
C PHE A 270 10.59 -4.97 28.72
N THR A 271 11.69 -4.31 29.04
CA THR A 271 11.68 -3.26 30.06
C THR A 271 10.87 -2.05 29.56
N GLU A 272 10.42 -1.19 30.46
CA GLU A 272 9.68 0.01 30.09
C GLU A 272 10.49 0.95 29.20
N ASP A 273 11.80 1.07 29.40
CA ASP A 273 12.66 1.91 28.56
C ASP A 273 12.77 1.40 27.14
N VAL A 274 12.92 0.08 26.96
CA VAL A 274 12.90 -0.57 25.62
C VAL A 274 11.54 -0.40 24.97
N THR A 275 10.45 -0.59 25.74
CA THR A 275 9.09 -0.41 25.25
C THR A 275 8.84 1.04 24.86
N ARG A 276 9.26 1.99 25.68
CA ARG A 276 9.13 3.44 25.41
C ARG A 276 9.80 3.82 24.09
N PHE A 277 11.02 3.33 23.86
CA PHE A 277 11.76 3.59 22.64
C PHE A 277 11.00 3.07 21.41
N TYR A 278 10.62 1.79 21.40
CA TYR A 278 9.94 1.21 20.23
C TYR A 278 8.53 1.75 20.03
N MET A 279 7.79 2.03 21.12
CA MET A 279 6.46 2.66 21.00
C MET A 279 6.56 4.10 20.45
N ALA A 280 7.59 4.85 20.85
CA ALA A 280 7.83 6.18 20.32
C ALA A 280 8.13 6.14 18.80
N GLU A 281 8.94 5.20 18.35
CA GLU A 281 9.18 5.00 16.92
C GLU A 281 7.92 4.55 16.17
N CYS A 282 7.10 3.67 16.76
CA CYS A 282 5.82 3.25 16.19
C CYS A 282 4.85 4.43 16.04
N ILE A 283 4.78 5.34 17.01
CA ILE A 283 3.96 6.56 16.92
C ILE A 283 4.38 7.41 15.72
N LEU A 284 5.68 7.61 15.51
CA LEU A 284 6.20 8.38 14.38
C LEU A 284 5.95 7.67 13.04
N ALA A 285 5.99 6.34 13.03
CA ALA A 285 5.70 5.54 11.85
C ALA A 285 4.21 5.59 11.48
N ILE A 286 3.31 5.47 12.45
CA ILE A 286 1.86 5.59 12.26
C ILE A 286 1.52 7.03 11.82
N GLU A 287 2.10 8.04 12.45
CA GLU A 287 1.93 9.45 12.08
C GLU A 287 2.32 9.70 10.62
N ALA A 288 3.43 9.12 10.16
CA ALA A 288 3.89 9.27 8.79
C ALA A 288 2.87 8.72 7.77
N ILE A 289 2.20 7.63 8.08
CA ILE A 289 1.15 7.02 7.25
C ILE A 289 -0.14 7.84 7.29
N HIS A 290 -0.54 8.29 8.48
CA HIS A 290 -1.71 9.13 8.66
C HIS A 290 -1.58 10.46 7.92
N LYS A 291 -0.38 11.06 7.88
CA LYS A 291 -0.08 12.27 7.09
C LYS A 291 -0.20 12.06 5.58
N LEU A 292 0.00 10.83 5.09
CA LEU A 292 -0.25 10.46 3.69
C LEU A 292 -1.73 10.21 3.39
N GLY A 293 -2.62 10.33 4.37
CA GLY A 293 -4.05 10.09 4.21
C GLY A 293 -4.45 8.62 4.26
N PHE A 294 -3.61 7.73 4.79
CA PHE A 294 -3.89 6.31 4.90
C PHE A 294 -4.10 5.87 6.36
N ILE A 295 -4.85 4.81 6.54
CA ILE A 295 -5.03 4.07 7.78
C ILE A 295 -4.46 2.68 7.54
N HIS A 296 -3.60 2.19 8.45
CA HIS A 296 -2.92 0.91 8.26
C HIS A 296 -3.84 -0.30 8.50
N ARG A 297 -4.59 -0.32 9.60
CA ARG A 297 -5.59 -1.34 10.00
C ARG A 297 -5.06 -2.71 10.39
N ASP A 298 -3.83 -3.02 10.09
CA ASP A 298 -3.18 -4.30 10.43
C ASP A 298 -1.82 -4.06 11.09
N ILE A 299 -1.77 -3.12 12.05
CA ILE A 299 -0.57 -2.88 12.84
C ILE A 299 -0.45 -4.01 13.87
N LYS A 300 0.63 -4.79 13.72
CA LYS A 300 0.99 -5.91 14.59
C LYS A 300 2.50 -6.06 14.63
N PRO A 301 3.07 -6.75 15.63
CA PRO A 301 4.51 -6.92 15.75
C PRO A 301 5.18 -7.53 14.50
N ASP A 302 4.47 -8.40 13.75
CA ASP A 302 4.96 -9.02 12.51
C ASP A 302 5.17 -8.00 11.38
N ASN A 303 4.42 -6.88 11.39
CA ASN A 303 4.49 -5.82 10.38
C ASN A 303 5.41 -4.65 10.77
N ILE A 304 6.06 -4.74 11.95
CA ILE A 304 7.04 -3.79 12.46
C ILE A 304 8.42 -4.41 12.27
N LEU A 305 9.11 -4.03 11.19
CA LEU A 305 10.41 -4.60 10.82
C LEU A 305 11.55 -3.82 11.45
N ILE A 306 12.66 -4.50 11.74
CA ILE A 306 13.85 -3.95 12.38
C ILE A 306 14.96 -3.78 11.34
N ASP A 307 15.51 -2.58 11.24
CA ASP A 307 16.62 -2.28 10.33
C ASP A 307 17.98 -2.73 10.93
N ILE A 308 19.05 -2.56 10.14
CA ILE A 308 20.41 -2.92 10.55
C ILE A 308 20.91 -2.16 11.79
N LYS A 309 20.34 -0.99 12.09
CA LYS A 309 20.69 -0.16 13.24
C LYS A 309 19.77 -0.42 14.45
N GLY A 310 18.79 -1.30 14.32
CA GLY A 310 17.83 -1.62 15.37
C GLY A 310 16.60 -0.70 15.41
N HIS A 311 16.45 0.21 14.47
CA HIS A 311 15.28 1.07 14.34
C HIS A 311 14.16 0.40 13.56
N ILE A 312 12.89 0.82 13.81
CA ILE A 312 11.74 0.20 13.14
C ILE A 312 11.38 0.84 11.81
N LYS A 313 10.72 0.04 10.97
CA LYS A 313 9.93 0.49 9.82
C LYS A 313 8.65 -0.31 9.69
N LEU A 314 7.54 0.37 9.36
CA LEU A 314 6.26 -0.29 9.06
C LEU A 314 6.27 -0.90 7.67
N SER A 315 5.67 -2.08 7.57
CA SER A 315 5.50 -2.87 6.34
C SER A 315 4.07 -3.40 6.24
N ASP A 316 3.74 -4.02 5.12
CA ASP A 316 2.49 -4.72 4.84
C ASP A 316 1.22 -3.85 4.93
N PHE A 317 1.05 -3.01 3.89
CA PHE A 317 -0.09 -2.13 3.74
C PHE A 317 -1.26 -2.78 2.97
N GLY A 318 -1.32 -4.11 2.92
CA GLY A 318 -2.32 -4.86 2.16
C GLY A 318 -3.77 -4.63 2.60
N LEU A 319 -3.99 -4.17 3.83
CA LEU A 319 -5.30 -3.74 4.33
C LEU A 319 -5.46 -2.22 4.41
N SER A 320 -4.43 -1.46 4.08
CA SER A 320 -4.49 0.01 4.10
C SER A 320 -5.45 0.53 3.05
N THR A 321 -6.29 1.48 3.42
CA THR A 321 -7.21 2.17 2.49
C THR A 321 -7.27 3.65 2.84
N GLY A 322 -7.64 4.49 1.87
CA GLY A 322 -7.95 5.90 2.13
C GLY A 322 -9.15 6.05 3.08
N PHE A 323 -9.32 7.22 3.67
CA PHE A 323 -10.27 7.51 4.77
C PHE A 323 -11.76 7.15 4.55
N HIS A 324 -12.17 6.73 3.35
CA HIS A 324 -13.59 6.61 2.98
C HIS A 324 -14.07 5.21 2.60
N LYS A 325 -13.30 4.14 2.87
CA LYS A 325 -13.77 2.78 2.55
C LYS A 325 -14.06 1.97 3.81
N THR A 326 -15.23 1.34 3.84
CA THR A 326 -15.64 0.38 4.88
C THR A 326 -14.92 -0.95 4.68
N HIS A 327 -14.43 -1.53 5.78
CA HIS A 327 -13.87 -2.88 5.78
C HIS A 327 -15.00 -3.90 5.61
N ASP A 328 -14.80 -4.92 4.77
CA ASP A 328 -15.79 -6.00 4.63
C ASP A 328 -15.77 -6.89 5.88
N SER A 329 -16.74 -6.66 6.75
CA SER A 329 -16.92 -7.40 8.01
C SER A 329 -17.60 -8.77 7.83
N ASN A 330 -17.87 -9.19 6.58
CA ASN A 330 -18.65 -10.40 6.29
C ASN A 330 -18.01 -11.68 6.85
N TYR A 331 -16.70 -11.74 6.94
CA TYR A 331 -16.01 -12.87 7.56
C TYR A 331 -16.40 -13.05 9.03
N TYR A 332 -16.37 -11.98 9.82
CA TYR A 332 -16.72 -12.05 11.24
C TYR A 332 -18.22 -12.22 11.46
N LYS A 333 -19.05 -11.66 10.56
CA LYS A 333 -20.51 -11.92 10.56
C LYS A 333 -20.85 -13.38 10.32
N ASN A 334 -20.15 -14.03 9.39
CA ASN A 334 -20.34 -15.44 9.09
C ASN A 334 -19.91 -16.34 10.27
N LEU A 335 -18.84 -15.99 10.99
CA LEU A 335 -18.44 -16.65 12.24
C LEU A 335 -19.54 -16.56 13.30
N LEU A 336 -20.16 -15.38 13.47
CA LEU A 336 -21.27 -15.15 14.40
C LEU A 336 -22.56 -15.87 13.98
N ALA A 337 -22.82 -16.01 12.67
CA ALA A 337 -23.98 -16.71 12.15
C ALA A 337 -23.89 -18.23 12.35
N GLN A 338 -22.71 -18.81 12.12
CA GLN A 338 -22.45 -20.25 12.32
C GLN A 338 -22.62 -20.67 13.80
N GLU A 339 -22.32 -19.79 14.77
CA GLU A 339 -22.58 -20.10 16.18
C GLU A 339 -24.07 -20.06 16.55
N LYS A 340 -24.84 -19.14 15.97
CA LYS A 340 -26.29 -19.10 16.22
C LYS A 340 -26.97 -20.37 15.71
N GLU A 341 -26.49 -20.95 14.61
CA GLU A 341 -27.01 -22.22 14.07
C GLU A 341 -26.56 -23.44 14.88
N SER A 342 -25.30 -23.46 15.39
CA SER A 342 -24.82 -24.56 16.23
C SER A 342 -25.37 -24.50 17.66
N GLY A 343 -25.73 -23.32 18.16
CA GLY A 343 -26.35 -23.15 19.50
C GLY A 343 -27.82 -23.55 19.58
N MET A 344 -28.54 -23.65 18.46
CA MET A 344 -29.93 -24.07 18.44
C MET A 344 -30.15 -25.60 18.51
N ASN A 345 -29.09 -26.41 18.30
CA ASN A 345 -29.22 -27.87 18.27
C ASN A 345 -28.84 -28.61 19.57
N ASN A 346 -28.45 -27.94 20.65
CA ASN A 346 -28.08 -28.56 21.91
C ASN A 346 -29.00 -28.11 23.06
N GLY A 347 -30.27 -28.52 23.01
CA GLY A 347 -31.22 -28.37 24.11
C GLY A 347 -31.15 -29.45 25.20
N GLN A 348 -29.93 -29.93 25.57
CA GLN A 348 -29.74 -30.82 26.74
C GLN A 348 -28.30 -30.76 27.19
N GLN A 349 -27.93 -29.76 28.01
CA GLN A 349 -26.84 -29.82 28.98
C GLN A 349 -26.71 -28.52 29.80
N ALA A 350 -27.71 -28.26 30.64
CA ALA A 350 -27.72 -27.07 31.54
C ALA A 350 -26.95 -27.26 32.87
N GLN A 351 -26.05 -28.22 32.97
CA GLN A 351 -25.29 -28.46 34.22
C GLN A 351 -23.75 -28.33 34.12
N THR A 352 -23.20 -27.94 32.96
CA THR A 352 -21.75 -27.76 32.79
C THR A 352 -21.30 -26.30 32.69
N ASP A 353 -22.22 -25.34 32.72
CA ASP A 353 -21.88 -23.92 32.49
C ASP A 353 -21.23 -23.22 33.69
N LYS A 354 -21.38 -23.75 34.91
CA LYS A 354 -20.65 -23.20 36.06
C LYS A 354 -19.16 -23.55 36.09
N GLN A 355 -18.76 -24.70 35.55
CA GLN A 355 -17.35 -25.07 35.41
C GLN A 355 -16.68 -24.44 34.19
N LYS A 356 -17.44 -24.04 33.16
CA LYS A 356 -16.91 -23.30 31.99
C LYS A 356 -16.72 -21.80 32.24
N GLN A 357 -17.44 -21.21 33.18
CA GLN A 357 -17.24 -19.80 33.54
C GLN A 357 -15.93 -19.58 34.32
N ASP A 358 -15.45 -20.58 35.08
CA ASP A 358 -14.16 -20.50 35.77
C ASP A 358 -12.95 -20.76 34.83
N SER A 359 -13.14 -21.35 33.65
CA SER A 359 -12.10 -21.51 32.62
C SER A 359 -11.81 -20.26 31.78
N ILE A 360 -12.64 -19.22 31.90
CA ILE A 360 -12.44 -17.91 31.21
C ILE A 360 -11.38 -17.06 31.95
N HIS A 361 -11.07 -17.36 33.20
CA HIS A 361 -9.85 -16.92 33.89
C HIS A 361 -8.70 -17.86 33.55
N MET A 362 -8.20 -17.80 32.33
CA MET A 362 -6.84 -18.29 32.08
C MET A 362 -5.88 -17.39 32.85
N THR A 363 -5.65 -17.74 34.11
CA THR A 363 -4.44 -17.36 34.84
C THR A 363 -3.28 -18.00 34.09
N MET A 364 -2.70 -17.29 33.14
CA MET A 364 -1.48 -17.73 32.46
C MET A 364 -0.27 -17.63 33.41
N THR A 365 -0.36 -18.28 34.53
CA THR A 365 0.71 -18.41 35.53
C THR A 365 1.83 -19.33 35.08
N ASN A 366 1.69 -20.02 33.93
CA ASN A 366 2.68 -21.00 33.52
C ASN A 366 3.48 -20.51 32.29
N ARG A 367 4.76 -20.17 32.50
CA ARG A 367 5.73 -19.78 31.43
C ARG A 367 5.77 -20.78 30.27
N GLN A 368 5.52 -22.08 30.51
CA GLN A 368 5.47 -23.09 29.45
C GLN A 368 4.27 -22.92 28.52
N GLN A 369 3.10 -22.56 29.04
CA GLN A 369 1.91 -22.28 28.25
C GLN A 369 2.12 -21.04 27.37
N MET A 370 2.78 -19.99 27.88
CA MET A 370 3.19 -18.81 27.11
C MET A 370 4.12 -19.16 25.96
N GLN A 371 5.12 -20.01 26.17
CA GLN A 371 6.04 -20.41 25.09
C GLN A 371 5.34 -21.24 24.02
N THR A 372 4.43 -22.11 24.39
CA THR A 372 3.63 -22.93 23.48
C THR A 372 2.70 -22.03 22.67
N TRP A 373 2.01 -21.08 23.31
CA TRP A 373 1.15 -20.12 22.65
C TRP A 373 1.92 -19.27 21.62
N ARG A 374 3.11 -18.75 21.96
CA ARG A 374 3.96 -17.97 21.04
C ARG A 374 4.42 -18.76 19.82
N LYS A 375 4.79 -20.03 19.98
CA LYS A 375 5.12 -20.92 18.86
C LYS A 375 3.90 -21.19 17.97
N THR A 376 2.78 -21.50 18.58
CA THR A 376 1.52 -21.77 17.88
C THR A 376 1.02 -20.52 17.15
N ARG A 377 1.19 -19.34 17.74
CA ARG A 377 0.78 -18.07 17.15
C ARG A 377 1.54 -17.75 15.86
N ARG A 378 2.84 -18.01 15.80
CA ARG A 378 3.61 -17.82 14.57
C ARG A 378 3.11 -18.73 13.45
N LEU A 379 2.74 -19.95 13.75
CA LEU A 379 2.07 -20.86 12.83
C LEU A 379 0.67 -20.37 12.43
N MET A 380 -0.07 -19.76 13.37
CA MET A 380 -1.38 -19.14 13.09
C MET A 380 -1.28 -17.89 12.19
N ALA A 381 -0.21 -17.12 12.28
CA ALA A 381 0.04 -15.97 11.39
C ALA A 381 0.20 -16.38 9.92
N TYR A 382 0.61 -17.64 9.66
CA TYR A 382 0.65 -18.24 8.32
C TYR A 382 -0.68 -18.84 7.86
N SER A 383 -1.68 -18.91 8.75
CA SER A 383 -3.01 -19.39 8.38
C SER A 383 -3.76 -18.35 7.55
N THR A 384 -4.72 -18.82 6.75
CA THR A 384 -5.58 -17.98 5.91
C THR A 384 -6.44 -17.00 6.71
N VAL A 385 -6.53 -17.21 8.00
CA VAL A 385 -7.33 -16.47 8.98
C VAL A 385 -6.38 -15.98 10.06
N GLY A 386 -5.95 -14.73 9.99
CA GLY A 386 -5.12 -14.10 11.02
C GLY A 386 -5.83 -14.04 12.37
N THR A 387 -5.06 -13.96 13.46
CA THR A 387 -5.60 -13.72 14.79
C THR A 387 -6.01 -12.25 14.95
N PRO A 388 -7.20 -11.96 15.52
CA PRO A 388 -7.71 -10.59 15.67
C PRO A 388 -7.08 -9.81 16.83
N ASP A 389 -6.02 -10.30 17.47
CA ASP A 389 -5.44 -9.79 18.72
C ASP A 389 -5.20 -8.28 18.80
N TYR A 390 -4.95 -7.65 17.65
CA TYR A 390 -4.62 -6.22 17.56
C TYR A 390 -5.69 -5.40 16.87
N ILE A 391 -6.79 -6.04 16.41
CA ILE A 391 -7.85 -5.36 15.65
C ILE A 391 -8.77 -4.61 16.60
N ALA A 392 -9.00 -3.32 16.33
CA ALA A 392 -9.88 -2.49 17.13
C ALA A 392 -11.36 -2.93 17.03
N PRO A 393 -12.16 -2.84 18.12
CA PRO A 393 -13.54 -3.32 18.14
C PRO A 393 -14.43 -2.64 17.11
N GLU A 394 -14.22 -1.37 16.79
CA GLU A 394 -14.99 -0.62 15.80
C GLU A 394 -14.80 -1.13 14.37
N ILE A 395 -13.70 -1.82 14.07
CA ILE A 395 -13.48 -2.45 12.75
C ILE A 395 -14.47 -3.61 12.52
N PHE A 396 -14.85 -4.31 13.57
CA PHE A 396 -15.85 -5.40 13.49
C PHE A 396 -17.28 -4.87 13.38
N LEU A 397 -17.51 -3.66 13.89
CA LEU A 397 -18.80 -2.99 13.77
C LEU A 397 -18.88 -2.34 12.38
N VAL A 398 -20.00 -2.47 11.69
CA VAL A 398 -20.22 -1.88 10.34
C VAL A 398 -20.28 -0.34 10.40
N GLN A 399 -20.07 0.24 11.55
CA GLN A 399 -19.98 1.68 11.78
C GLN A 399 -18.64 2.18 11.28
N GLY A 400 -18.60 3.32 10.60
CA GLY A 400 -17.38 3.89 10.06
C GLY A 400 -16.30 4.06 11.15
N TYR A 401 -15.05 3.77 10.83
CA TYR A 401 -13.90 3.92 11.72
C TYR A 401 -12.85 4.84 11.04
N GLY A 402 -12.00 5.47 11.85
CA GLY A 402 -10.97 6.41 11.42
C GLY A 402 -9.56 5.94 11.80
N GLN A 403 -8.63 6.89 11.83
CA GLN A 403 -7.22 6.67 12.16
C GLN A 403 -7.00 6.11 13.57
N GLU A 404 -7.96 6.34 14.47
CA GLU A 404 -7.90 5.91 15.86
C GLU A 404 -7.79 4.39 16.03
N CYS A 405 -8.20 3.60 15.04
CA CYS A 405 -8.05 2.14 15.12
C CYS A 405 -6.58 1.70 15.15
N ASP A 406 -5.66 2.44 14.52
CA ASP A 406 -4.24 2.16 14.57
C ASP A 406 -3.64 2.43 15.96
N TRP A 407 -4.21 3.38 16.72
CA TRP A 407 -3.81 3.64 18.11
C TRP A 407 -4.25 2.54 19.07
N TRP A 408 -5.38 1.88 18.81
CA TRP A 408 -5.75 0.66 19.53
C TRP A 408 -4.69 -0.43 19.36
N SER A 409 -4.29 -0.68 18.11
CA SER A 409 -3.26 -1.68 17.82
C SER A 409 -1.94 -1.38 18.54
N LEU A 410 -1.55 -0.10 18.59
CA LEU A 410 -0.38 0.34 19.37
C LEU A 410 -0.52 0.01 20.86
N GLY A 411 -1.70 0.24 21.46
CA GLY A 411 -1.99 -0.09 22.84
C GLY A 411 -1.88 -1.58 23.13
N ALA A 412 -2.39 -2.43 22.22
CA ALA A 412 -2.28 -3.90 22.33
C ALA A 412 -0.83 -4.38 22.23
N ILE A 413 -0.03 -3.79 21.33
CA ILE A 413 1.40 -4.08 21.19
C ILE A 413 2.18 -3.65 22.42
N MET A 414 1.89 -2.45 22.96
CA MET A 414 2.53 -1.97 24.17
C MET A 414 2.26 -2.89 25.37
N TYR A 415 1.00 -3.30 25.52
CA TYR A 415 0.64 -4.30 26.54
C TYR A 415 1.46 -5.59 26.36
N GLU A 416 1.53 -6.13 25.15
CA GLU A 416 2.30 -7.36 24.86
C GLU A 416 3.79 -7.18 25.15
N CYS A 417 4.39 -6.05 24.84
CA CYS A 417 5.79 -5.76 25.15
C CYS A 417 6.07 -5.81 26.65
N LEU A 418 5.18 -5.29 27.48
CA LEU A 418 5.37 -5.19 28.94
C LEU A 418 4.92 -6.42 29.69
N ILE A 419 3.88 -7.11 29.21
CA ILE A 419 3.26 -8.25 29.91
C ILE A 419 3.71 -9.59 29.30
N GLY A 420 3.98 -9.60 27.99
CA GLY A 420 4.48 -10.78 27.28
C GLY A 420 3.44 -11.53 26.43
N TRP A 421 2.17 -11.11 26.44
CA TRP A 421 1.10 -11.60 25.56
C TRP A 421 0.09 -10.48 25.27
N PRO A 422 -0.67 -10.56 24.17
CA PRO A 422 -1.69 -9.56 23.85
C PRO A 422 -2.82 -9.54 24.87
N PRO A 423 -3.47 -8.39 25.11
CA PRO A 423 -4.43 -8.20 26.20
C PRO A 423 -5.69 -9.06 26.08
N PHE A 424 -6.06 -9.46 24.85
CA PHE A 424 -7.31 -10.17 24.57
C PHE A 424 -7.11 -11.58 24.01
N CYS A 425 -5.86 -12.09 23.96
CA CYS A 425 -5.56 -13.39 23.36
C CYS A 425 -6.34 -14.53 24.04
N SER A 426 -6.70 -15.54 23.25
CA SER A 426 -7.40 -16.74 23.68
C SER A 426 -7.01 -17.93 22.79
N GLU A 427 -7.46 -19.12 23.14
CA GLU A 427 -7.16 -20.34 22.37
C GLU A 427 -7.75 -20.31 20.97
N THR A 428 -8.89 -19.65 20.80
CA THR A 428 -9.56 -19.54 19.51
C THR A 428 -9.72 -18.09 19.08
N PRO A 429 -9.69 -17.80 17.76
CA PRO A 429 -9.95 -16.46 17.24
C PRO A 429 -11.32 -15.89 17.63
N HIS A 430 -12.28 -16.79 17.83
CA HIS A 430 -13.63 -16.42 18.25
C HIS A 430 -13.68 -15.90 19.69
N GLU A 431 -12.99 -16.59 20.62
CA GLU A 431 -12.90 -16.12 22.00
C GLU A 431 -12.12 -14.82 22.11
N THR A 432 -11.03 -14.67 21.34
CA THR A 432 -10.31 -13.40 21.20
C THR A 432 -11.25 -12.28 20.75
N TYR A 433 -12.06 -12.53 19.73
CA TYR A 433 -13.08 -11.58 19.27
C TYR A 433 -14.06 -11.21 20.38
N LYS A 434 -14.60 -12.18 21.14
CA LYS A 434 -15.50 -11.91 22.27
C LYS A 434 -14.86 -11.03 23.34
N LYS A 435 -13.60 -11.29 23.68
CA LYS A 435 -12.84 -10.46 24.63
C LYS A 435 -12.63 -9.03 24.13
N ILE A 436 -12.31 -8.87 22.83
CA ILE A 436 -12.17 -7.54 22.22
C ILE A 436 -13.50 -6.78 22.29
N MET A 437 -14.62 -7.43 21.95
CA MET A 437 -15.94 -6.80 21.99
C MET A 437 -16.42 -6.46 23.42
N SER A 438 -15.83 -7.08 24.44
CA SER A 438 -16.08 -6.81 25.86
C SER A 438 -14.82 -6.30 26.58
N PHE A 439 -14.00 -5.53 25.89
CA PHE A 439 -12.67 -5.10 26.35
C PHE A 439 -12.67 -4.44 27.73
N GLU A 440 -13.70 -3.70 28.10
CA GLU A 440 -13.83 -3.05 29.41
C GLU A 440 -13.73 -4.04 30.58
N ARG A 441 -14.23 -5.27 30.38
CA ARG A 441 -14.17 -6.34 31.38
C ARG A 441 -12.97 -7.28 31.19
N SER A 442 -12.47 -7.36 29.97
CA SER A 442 -11.45 -8.32 29.56
C SER A 442 -10.02 -7.77 29.67
N LEU A 443 -9.85 -6.45 29.74
CA LEU A 443 -8.54 -5.82 29.92
C LEU A 443 -8.12 -5.94 31.39
N VAL A 444 -7.27 -6.92 31.68
CA VAL A 444 -6.74 -7.21 33.02
C VAL A 444 -5.22 -7.09 33.01
N PHE A 445 -4.65 -6.50 34.06
CA PHE A 445 -3.21 -6.47 34.30
C PHE A 445 -2.87 -7.50 35.37
N PRO A 446 -1.88 -8.39 35.11
CA PRO A 446 -1.48 -9.42 36.09
C PRO A 446 -0.84 -8.77 37.32
N ASP A 447 -1.19 -9.25 38.52
CA ASP A 447 -0.67 -8.72 39.81
C ASP A 447 0.82 -9.01 40.01
N ASP A 448 1.36 -10.04 39.34
CA ASP A 448 2.75 -10.49 39.42
C ASP A 448 3.71 -9.74 38.48
N ILE A 449 3.17 -8.90 37.59
CA ILE A 449 3.96 -8.07 36.65
C ILE A 449 3.76 -6.60 36.98
N HIS A 450 4.81 -6.01 37.56
CA HIS A 450 4.76 -4.59 37.93
C HIS A 450 5.13 -3.70 36.72
N ILE A 451 4.20 -2.84 36.34
CA ILE A 451 4.40 -1.76 35.36
C ILE A 451 4.13 -0.39 36.04
N SER A 452 4.72 0.67 35.50
CA SER A 452 4.46 2.02 36.04
C SER A 452 3.01 2.44 35.82
N TYR A 453 2.55 3.36 36.68
CA TYR A 453 1.22 3.98 36.53
C TYR A 453 1.06 4.62 35.15
N GLU A 454 2.12 5.30 34.65
CA GLU A 454 2.13 5.97 33.35
C GLU A 454 2.02 4.96 32.20
N ALA A 455 2.62 3.78 32.32
CA ALA A 455 2.48 2.71 31.31
C ALA A 455 1.05 2.15 31.29
N GLU A 456 0.49 1.86 32.45
CA GLU A 456 -0.89 1.36 32.57
C GLU A 456 -1.90 2.41 32.09
N ASP A 457 -1.74 3.68 32.49
CA ASP A 457 -2.64 4.77 32.06
C ASP A 457 -2.63 4.94 30.54
N LEU A 458 -1.45 4.90 29.90
CA LEU A 458 -1.35 4.98 28.45
C LEU A 458 -2.07 3.83 27.76
N ILE A 459 -1.84 2.58 28.21
CA ILE A 459 -2.49 1.40 27.65
C ILE A 459 -4.01 1.51 27.77
N ARG A 460 -4.53 1.92 28.94
CA ARG A 460 -5.98 2.07 29.15
C ARG A 460 -6.59 3.16 28.29
N ARG A 461 -5.88 4.25 28.04
CA ARG A 461 -6.33 5.34 27.16
C ARG A 461 -6.27 4.99 25.68
N LEU A 462 -5.43 4.06 25.29
CA LEU A 462 -5.38 3.53 23.92
C LEU A 462 -6.40 2.40 23.70
N LEU A 463 -6.60 1.51 24.69
CA LEU A 463 -7.54 0.39 24.65
C LEU A 463 -8.90 0.77 25.25
N THR A 464 -9.52 1.79 24.68
CA THR A 464 -10.85 2.29 25.06
C THR A 464 -11.73 2.55 23.83
N HIS A 465 -12.96 2.99 24.05
CA HIS A 465 -13.88 3.36 22.96
C HIS A 465 -13.26 4.36 21.99
N SER A 466 -13.55 4.22 20.70
CA SER A 466 -12.94 5.01 19.62
C SER A 466 -13.13 6.52 19.77
N ASP A 467 -14.24 6.96 20.36
CA ASP A 467 -14.57 8.38 20.64
C ASP A 467 -13.76 8.99 21.79
N GLN A 468 -13.30 8.16 22.73
CA GLN A 468 -12.53 8.57 23.92
C GLN A 468 -11.04 8.25 23.81
N ARG A 469 -10.65 7.51 22.76
CA ARG A 469 -9.28 7.01 22.58
C ARG A 469 -8.29 8.14 22.39
N LEU A 470 -7.18 8.06 23.12
CA LEU A 470 -6.06 8.97 22.98
C LEU A 470 -5.54 8.96 21.52
N GLY A 471 -5.35 10.14 20.95
CA GLY A 471 -5.03 10.29 19.52
C GLY A 471 -6.24 10.47 18.60
N ARG A 472 -7.48 10.37 19.12
CA ARG A 472 -8.70 10.60 18.33
C ARG A 472 -8.79 12.03 17.79
N HIS A 473 -8.50 13.03 18.62
CA HIS A 473 -8.66 14.44 18.28
C HIS A 473 -7.36 15.11 17.89
N GLY A 474 -6.26 14.81 18.59
CA GLY A 474 -4.95 15.41 18.37
C GLY A 474 -3.94 14.54 17.65
N GLY A 475 -4.35 13.35 17.17
CA GLY A 475 -3.46 12.43 16.47
C GLY A 475 -2.25 12.01 17.31
N ALA A 476 -1.12 11.81 16.64
CA ALA A 476 0.13 11.45 17.29
C ALA A 476 0.60 12.48 18.34
N ASP A 477 0.33 13.77 18.12
CA ASP A 477 0.80 14.82 19.04
C ASP A 477 0.11 14.77 20.41
N GLU A 478 -1.11 14.25 20.47
CA GLU A 478 -1.80 13.99 21.72
C GLU A 478 -1.11 12.87 22.51
N ILE A 479 -0.72 11.79 21.83
CA ILE A 479 -0.05 10.64 22.44
C ILE A 479 1.38 10.99 22.87
N LYS A 480 2.11 11.76 22.07
CA LYS A 480 3.47 12.22 22.37
C LYS A 480 3.58 13.03 23.67
N ARG A 481 2.50 13.70 24.10
CA ARG A 481 2.46 14.49 25.35
C ARG A 481 2.22 13.62 26.59
N HIS A 482 1.91 12.34 26.43
CA HIS A 482 1.63 11.46 27.55
C HIS A 482 2.87 11.31 28.47
N PRO A 483 2.70 11.30 29.80
CA PRO A 483 3.82 11.22 30.76
C PRO A 483 4.76 10.03 30.56
N PHE A 484 4.27 8.92 30.02
CA PHE A 484 5.08 7.74 29.70
C PHE A 484 6.25 8.07 28.75
N PHE A 485 6.07 9.05 27.85
CA PHE A 485 7.09 9.48 26.89
C PHE A 485 7.95 10.66 27.39
N ARG A 486 7.94 10.96 28.68
CA ARG A 486 8.79 12.02 29.23
C ARG A 486 10.27 11.74 28.92
N GLY A 487 10.97 12.74 28.38
CA GLY A 487 12.39 12.62 28.00
C GLY A 487 12.65 12.10 26.61
N VAL A 488 11.63 11.72 25.83
CA VAL A 488 11.79 11.31 24.42
C VAL A 488 11.98 12.57 23.57
N ASP A 489 13.08 12.65 22.84
CA ASP A 489 13.28 13.64 21.77
C ASP A 489 12.77 13.07 20.43
N TRP A 490 11.59 13.53 20.03
CA TRP A 490 10.88 13.08 18.86
C TRP A 490 11.58 13.41 17.53
N ASN A 491 12.48 14.41 17.53
CA ASN A 491 13.18 14.83 16.31
C ASN A 491 14.45 14.02 16.07
N THR A 492 15.10 13.56 17.15
CA THR A 492 16.41 12.91 17.09
C THR A 492 16.38 11.42 17.45
N ILE A 493 15.22 10.85 17.82
CA ILE A 493 15.09 9.45 18.27
C ILE A 493 15.76 8.44 17.31
N ARG A 494 15.69 8.68 16.00
CA ARG A 494 16.33 7.80 15.00
C ARG A 494 17.86 7.97 14.91
N GLN A 495 18.43 8.95 15.60
CA GLN A 495 19.87 9.19 15.72
C GLN A 495 20.43 8.60 17.02
N VAL A 496 19.58 8.27 17.97
CA VAL A 496 19.95 7.59 19.22
C VAL A 496 20.23 6.13 18.91
N GLU A 497 21.19 5.53 19.60
CA GLU A 497 21.46 4.10 19.51
C GLU A 497 20.24 3.30 19.98
N ALA A 498 19.77 2.38 19.14
CA ALA A 498 18.61 1.55 19.47
C ALA A 498 18.95 0.57 20.62
N PRO A 499 17.99 0.24 21.49
CA PRO A 499 18.19 -0.71 22.58
C PRO A 499 18.65 -2.09 22.12
N TYR A 500 18.38 -2.42 20.88
CA TYR A 500 18.80 -3.67 20.26
C TYR A 500 19.34 -3.41 18.84
N ILE A 501 20.57 -3.79 18.63
CA ILE A 501 21.20 -3.78 17.30
C ILE A 501 21.40 -5.23 16.86
N PRO A 502 20.80 -5.64 15.72
CA PRO A 502 20.93 -7.01 15.24
C PRO A 502 22.36 -7.33 14.83
N LYS A 503 22.94 -8.39 15.42
CA LYS A 503 24.28 -8.86 15.04
C LYS A 503 24.18 -9.74 13.81
N LEU A 504 24.54 -9.20 12.65
CA LEU A 504 24.46 -9.86 11.36
C LEU A 504 25.81 -10.45 10.95
N SER A 505 25.77 -11.63 10.31
CA SER A 505 26.97 -12.28 9.74
C SER A 505 27.21 -11.88 8.29
N SER A 506 26.16 -11.47 7.57
CA SER A 506 26.23 -11.04 6.17
C SER A 506 25.06 -10.14 5.80
N ILE A 507 25.13 -9.50 4.63
CA ILE A 507 24.02 -8.70 4.06
C ILE A 507 22.81 -9.56 3.67
N THR A 508 22.98 -10.88 3.59
CA THR A 508 21.92 -11.86 3.28
C THR A 508 21.56 -12.71 4.50
N ASP A 509 21.92 -12.25 5.69
CA ASP A 509 21.62 -12.99 6.93
C ASP A 509 20.11 -13.06 7.17
N THR A 510 19.59 -14.26 7.33
CA THR A 510 18.16 -14.52 7.55
C THR A 510 17.86 -15.16 8.92
N ARG A 511 18.82 -15.15 9.87
CA ARG A 511 18.67 -15.77 11.21
C ARG A 511 17.54 -15.20 12.06
N PHE A 512 17.07 -13.99 11.72
CA PHE A 512 15.95 -13.32 12.39
C PHE A 512 14.60 -13.58 11.72
N PHE A 513 14.59 -14.41 10.68
CA PHE A 513 13.38 -14.87 10.01
C PHE A 513 13.14 -16.36 10.32
N PRO A 514 11.88 -16.83 10.37
CA PRO A 514 11.56 -18.21 10.70
C PRO A 514 11.73 -19.16 9.50
N THR A 515 12.87 -19.10 8.83
CA THR A 515 13.12 -19.80 7.57
C THR A 515 12.95 -21.31 7.67
N ASP A 516 13.34 -21.91 8.79
CA ASP A 516 13.27 -23.35 9.01
C ASP A 516 11.82 -23.81 9.22
N GLU A 517 10.98 -22.97 9.85
CA GLU A 517 9.55 -23.22 10.00
C GLU A 517 8.83 -23.10 8.65
N LEU A 518 9.25 -22.13 7.80
CA LEU A 518 8.66 -21.88 6.49
C LEU A 518 8.89 -23.02 5.49
N GLU A 519 9.98 -23.78 5.61
CA GLU A 519 10.25 -24.96 4.77
C GLU A 519 9.17 -26.02 4.95
N ASN A 520 8.59 -26.14 6.15
CA ASN A 520 7.56 -27.11 6.49
C ASN A 520 6.13 -26.59 6.22
N VAL A 521 5.95 -25.30 5.92
CA VAL A 521 4.63 -24.74 5.56
C VAL A 521 4.33 -25.04 4.09
N PRO A 522 3.30 -25.86 3.79
CA PRO A 522 2.94 -26.13 2.40
C PRO A 522 2.45 -24.87 1.71
N ASP A 523 2.69 -24.81 0.41
CA ASP A 523 2.08 -23.75 -0.41
C ASP A 523 0.55 -23.87 -0.35
N SER A 524 -0.13 -22.73 -0.39
CA SER A 524 -1.59 -22.75 -0.46
C SER A 524 -2.06 -23.55 -1.71
N PRO A 525 -3.22 -24.20 -1.68
CA PRO A 525 -3.75 -24.93 -2.84
C PRO A 525 -3.77 -24.09 -4.11
N ALA A 526 -4.09 -22.79 -4.00
CA ALA A 526 -4.09 -21.85 -5.11
C ALA A 526 -2.68 -21.60 -5.67
N MET A 527 -1.67 -21.46 -4.81
CA MET A 527 -0.27 -21.31 -5.22
C MET A 527 0.26 -22.58 -5.90
N THR A 528 -0.09 -23.74 -5.37
CA THR A 528 0.30 -25.03 -5.95
C THR A 528 -0.30 -25.21 -7.34
N GLN A 529 -1.58 -24.86 -7.51
CA GLN A 529 -2.24 -24.90 -8.81
C GLN A 529 -1.64 -23.90 -9.80
N ALA A 530 -1.37 -22.67 -9.37
CA ALA A 530 -0.77 -21.63 -10.21
C ALA A 530 0.64 -22.02 -10.68
N LYS A 531 1.46 -22.63 -9.83
CA LYS A 531 2.79 -23.16 -10.21
C LYS A 531 2.66 -24.21 -11.30
N LYS A 532 1.74 -25.18 -11.17
CA LYS A 532 1.46 -26.19 -12.19
C LYS A 532 0.98 -25.60 -13.52
N GLU A 533 0.06 -24.63 -13.46
CA GLU A 533 -0.43 -23.93 -14.65
C GLU A 533 0.69 -23.14 -15.34
N HIS A 534 1.58 -22.52 -14.58
CA HIS A 534 2.75 -21.81 -15.11
C HIS A 534 3.70 -22.74 -15.85
N GLU A 535 4.01 -23.91 -15.27
CA GLU A 535 4.83 -24.94 -15.93
C GLU A 535 4.19 -25.41 -17.26
N ILE A 536 2.88 -25.69 -17.26
CA ILE A 536 2.15 -26.10 -18.45
C ILE A 536 2.13 -24.99 -19.52
N MET A 537 1.95 -23.73 -19.13
CA MET A 537 1.96 -22.58 -20.05
C MET A 537 3.34 -22.37 -20.68
N THR A 538 4.40 -22.50 -19.89
CA THR A 538 5.78 -22.38 -20.33
C THR A 538 6.12 -23.47 -21.36
N MET A 539 5.63 -24.71 -21.17
CA MET A 539 5.80 -25.81 -22.09
C MET A 539 5.00 -25.62 -23.39
N ASN A 540 3.82 -25.03 -23.35
CA ASN A 540 2.90 -24.96 -24.47
C ASN A 540 2.95 -23.66 -25.30
N GLY A 541 3.74 -22.68 -24.95
CA GLY A 541 3.95 -21.41 -25.69
C GLY A 541 2.68 -20.56 -25.92
N LYS A 542 1.59 -20.78 -25.20
CA LYS A 542 0.29 -20.10 -25.41
C LYS A 542 0.07 -18.97 -24.41
N ASN A 543 0.19 -17.75 -24.89
CA ASN A 543 -0.21 -16.54 -24.16
C ASN A 543 -1.74 -16.33 -24.17
N LYS A 544 -2.46 -16.85 -23.17
CA LYS A 544 -3.87 -16.48 -22.88
C LYS A 544 -4.00 -15.29 -21.91
N GLN A 545 -3.15 -14.31 -22.06
CA GLN A 545 -2.77 -13.37 -20.99
C GLN A 545 -3.56 -12.06 -20.92
N GLN A 546 -4.38 -11.71 -21.92
CA GLN A 546 -4.81 -10.32 -22.06
C GLN A 546 -5.99 -9.86 -21.20
N GLN A 547 -6.84 -10.77 -20.74
CA GLN A 547 -8.07 -10.40 -20.02
C GLN A 547 -7.89 -10.19 -18.50
N GLN A 548 -6.90 -10.88 -17.89
CA GLN A 548 -6.62 -10.79 -16.44
C GLN A 548 -5.80 -9.55 -16.04
N ASP A 549 -5.19 -8.85 -17.00
CA ASP A 549 -4.29 -7.73 -16.72
C ASP A 549 -4.97 -6.36 -16.60
N LEU A 550 -6.22 -6.22 -17.04
CA LEU A 550 -6.94 -4.94 -17.06
C LEU A 550 -6.98 -4.23 -15.70
N PRO A 551 -7.31 -4.92 -14.60
CA PRO A 551 -7.36 -4.28 -13.29
C PRO A 551 -6.00 -3.85 -12.75
N PHE A 552 -4.90 -4.41 -13.29
CA PHE A 552 -3.52 -4.14 -12.85
C PHE A 552 -2.77 -3.18 -13.80
N ILE A 553 -3.48 -2.53 -14.73
CA ILE A 553 -2.89 -1.46 -15.54
C ILE A 553 -2.38 -0.35 -14.61
N GLY A 554 -1.14 0.11 -14.86
CA GLY A 554 -0.47 1.10 -14.04
C GLY A 554 0.18 0.55 -12.76
N TYR A 555 0.22 -0.77 -12.56
CA TYR A 555 0.86 -1.36 -11.37
C TYR A 555 2.39 -1.21 -11.36
N THR A 556 3.02 -1.12 -12.54
CA THR A 556 4.49 -1.02 -12.67
C THR A 556 5.02 0.30 -12.11
N TYR A 557 6.04 0.22 -11.25
CA TYR A 557 6.71 1.34 -10.62
C TYR A 557 8.22 1.10 -10.59
N SER A 558 9.00 2.18 -10.66
CA SER A 558 10.45 2.16 -10.48
C SER A 558 10.87 3.41 -9.71
N ARG A 559 11.47 3.20 -8.54
CA ARG A 559 12.03 4.27 -7.72
C ARG A 559 13.35 4.74 -8.32
N PHE A 560 13.56 6.04 -8.27
CA PHE A 560 14.83 6.66 -8.65
C PHE A 560 15.29 7.60 -7.53
N ASP A 561 16.14 7.08 -6.68
CA ASP A 561 16.58 7.76 -5.43
C ASP A 561 17.20 9.14 -5.66
N TYR A 562 17.80 9.36 -6.84
CA TYR A 562 18.44 10.65 -7.16
C TYR A 562 17.47 11.79 -7.46
N LEU A 563 16.15 11.50 -7.60
CA LEU A 563 15.08 12.48 -7.81
C LEU A 563 14.10 12.53 -6.65
N THR A 564 14.35 11.81 -5.56
CA THR A 564 13.56 11.96 -4.32
C THR A 564 13.88 13.29 -3.65
N THR A 565 12.93 13.81 -2.89
CA THR A 565 13.04 15.10 -2.19
C THR A 565 14.31 15.21 -1.33
N ARG A 566 14.81 14.08 -0.80
CA ARG A 566 16.04 14.01 0.00
C ARG A 566 17.33 14.22 -0.82
N ASN A 567 17.30 13.97 -2.13
CA ASN A 567 18.49 13.95 -2.98
C ASN A 567 18.49 15.03 -4.08
N VAL A 568 17.38 15.73 -4.25
CA VAL A 568 17.27 16.85 -5.21
C VAL A 568 17.60 18.18 -4.55
N PHE A 569 17.38 18.28 -3.22
CA PHE A 569 17.52 19.54 -2.49
C PHE A 569 18.59 19.47 -1.41
#